data_29802032b666ac797623f69a3933000c
#
_entry.id   29802032b666ac797623f69a3933000c
#
_cell.length_a   1.000
_cell.length_b   1.000
_cell.length_c   1.000
_cell.angle_alpha   90.00
_cell.angle_beta   90.00
_cell.angle_gamma   90.00
#
_symmetry.space_group_name_H-M   'P 1'
#
loop_
_entity.id
_entity.type
_entity.pdbx_description
1 polymer ?
#
loop_
_entity_poly.entity_id
_entity_poly.type
_entity_poly.pdbx_seq_one_letter_code
_entity_poly.pdbx_strand_id
1 'polypeptide(L)'
;MDSMQLVLDRLEKIEAMLVLLAEKQTAKDWYTTDEIARIVGKAEFTVREWCRLGRMRAEKRMSGRGAFPAWVISHHELLRYQREGLLPLR
;
A
#
# COMPACT_ATOMS: atom_id res chain seq x y z
N MET A 1 -21.10 37.07 -6.68
CA MET A 1 -20.93 35.73 -6.14
C MET A 1 -20.56 35.84 -4.67
N ASP A 2 -21.29 35.16 -3.83
CA ASP A 2 -21.05 35.17 -2.39
C ASP A 2 -19.72 34.46 -2.10
N SER A 3 -18.88 35.03 -1.22
CA SER A 3 -17.60 34.42 -0.86
C SER A 3 -17.80 33.06 -0.18
N MET A 4 -18.91 32.87 0.53
CA MET A 4 -19.28 31.62 1.15
C MET A 4 -19.56 30.52 0.11
N GLN A 5 -20.20 30.88 -1.00
CA GLN A 5 -20.46 29.94 -2.10
C GLN A 5 -19.15 29.48 -2.74
N LEU A 6 -18.19 30.40 -2.90
CA LEU A 6 -16.87 30.06 -3.46
C LEU A 6 -16.11 29.08 -2.58
N VAL A 7 -16.19 29.24 -1.26
CA VAL A 7 -15.55 28.35 -0.29
C VAL A 7 -16.18 26.95 -0.35
N LEU A 8 -17.51 26.89 -0.42
CA LEU A 8 -18.24 25.61 -0.53
C LEU A 8 -17.86 24.87 -1.80
N ASP A 9 -17.78 25.56 -2.93
CA ASP A 9 -17.37 24.94 -4.20
C ASP A 9 -15.97 24.34 -4.12
N ARG A 10 -15.04 25.01 -3.47
CA ARG A 10 -13.68 24.51 -3.28
C ARG A 10 -13.64 23.29 -2.37
N LEU A 11 -14.42 23.28 -1.30
CA LEU A 11 -14.51 22.14 -0.39
C LEU A 11 -15.06 20.90 -1.09
N GLU A 12 -16.09 21.06 -1.92
CA GLU A 12 -16.65 19.96 -2.71
C GLU A 12 -15.62 19.36 -3.66
N LYS A 13 -14.81 20.19 -4.32
CA LYS A 13 -13.75 19.72 -5.20
C LYS A 13 -12.67 18.95 -4.45
N ILE A 14 -12.28 19.39 -3.26
CA ILE A 14 -11.31 18.73 -2.43
C ILE A 14 -11.83 17.37 -1.98
N GLU A 15 -13.07 17.29 -1.54
CA GLU A 15 -13.71 16.03 -1.16
C GLU A 15 -13.74 15.05 -2.33
N ALA A 16 -14.12 15.51 -3.53
CA ALA A 16 -14.14 14.67 -4.72
C ALA A 16 -12.75 14.11 -5.04
N MET A 17 -11.70 14.91 -4.92
CA MET A 17 -10.32 14.47 -5.13
C MET A 17 -9.88 13.45 -4.08
N LEU A 18 -10.24 13.64 -2.82
CA LEU A 18 -9.90 12.70 -1.75
C LEU A 18 -10.60 11.35 -1.95
N VAL A 19 -11.86 11.36 -2.36
CA VAL A 19 -12.61 10.14 -2.67
C VAL A 19 -11.95 9.39 -3.82
N LEU A 20 -11.57 10.08 -4.90
CA LEU A 20 -10.90 9.47 -6.04
C LEU A 20 -9.55 8.85 -5.65
N LEU A 21 -8.77 9.54 -4.82
CA LEU A 21 -7.50 9.02 -4.33
C LEU A 21 -7.70 7.77 -3.45
N ALA A 22 -8.71 7.80 -2.58
CA ALA A 22 -9.04 6.66 -1.73
C ALA A 22 -9.47 5.46 -2.57
N GLU A 23 -10.29 5.67 -3.61
CA GLU A 23 -10.71 4.61 -4.52
C GLU A 23 -9.53 4.00 -5.26
N LYS A 24 -8.59 4.80 -5.73
CA LYS A 24 -7.38 4.32 -6.39
C LYS A 24 -6.52 3.47 -5.45
N GLN A 25 -6.41 3.86 -4.19
CA GLN A 25 -5.65 3.11 -3.20
C GLN A 25 -6.33 1.80 -2.84
N THR A 26 -7.65 1.78 -2.70
CA THR A 26 -8.41 0.59 -2.36
C THR A 26 -8.55 -0.38 -3.54
N ALA A 27 -8.37 0.11 -4.78
CA ALA A 27 -8.40 -0.74 -5.97
C ALA A 27 -7.18 -1.65 -6.08
N LYS A 28 -6.12 -1.38 -5.34
CA LYS A 28 -4.91 -2.19 -5.36
C LYS A 28 -4.92 -3.16 -4.18
N ASP A 29 -5.16 -4.42 -4.48
CA ASP A 29 -5.27 -5.47 -3.46
C ASP A 29 -3.91 -6.04 -3.06
N TRP A 30 -2.91 -5.99 -3.95
CA TRP A 30 -1.60 -6.60 -3.75
C TRP A 30 -0.48 -5.65 -4.17
N TYR A 31 0.63 -5.73 -3.46
CA TYR A 31 1.81 -4.91 -3.69
C TYR A 31 3.05 -5.79 -3.90
N THR A 32 3.96 -5.33 -4.73
CA THR A 32 5.30 -5.93 -4.84
C THR A 32 6.18 -5.48 -3.66
N THR A 33 7.29 -6.16 -3.44
CA THR A 33 8.25 -5.76 -2.41
C THR A 33 8.83 -4.36 -2.67
N ASP A 34 9.04 -4.01 -3.93
CA ASP A 34 9.52 -2.68 -4.31
C ASP A 34 8.50 -1.60 -3.94
N GLU A 35 7.22 -1.85 -4.22
CA GLU A 35 6.16 -0.92 -3.87
C GLU A 35 6.04 -0.73 -2.36
N ILE A 36 6.07 -1.83 -1.60
CA ILE A 36 6.03 -1.77 -0.15
C ILE A 36 7.23 -1.01 0.40
N ALA A 37 8.42 -1.27 -0.13
CA ALA A 37 9.65 -0.59 0.29
C ALA A 37 9.52 0.94 0.16
N ARG A 38 8.95 1.40 -0.94
CA ARG A 38 8.71 2.83 -1.16
C ARG A 38 7.70 3.40 -0.18
N ILE A 39 6.62 2.66 0.08
CA ILE A 39 5.55 3.12 0.99
C ILE A 39 6.06 3.22 2.42
N VAL A 40 6.82 2.22 2.88
CA VAL A 40 7.26 2.17 4.28
C VAL A 40 8.63 2.82 4.50
N GLY A 41 9.30 3.27 3.43
CA GLY A 41 10.58 3.96 3.53
C GLY A 41 11.74 3.06 3.92
N LYS A 42 11.74 1.81 3.43
CA LYS A 42 12.80 0.83 3.67
C LYS A 42 13.39 0.32 2.36
N ALA A 43 14.55 -0.31 2.43
CA ALA A 43 15.15 -0.93 1.25
C ALA A 43 14.34 -2.14 0.81
N GLU A 44 14.30 -2.42 -0.49
CA GLU A 44 13.59 -3.58 -1.04
C GLU A 44 14.14 -4.88 -0.46
N PHE A 45 15.45 -4.98 -0.33
CA PHE A 45 16.09 -6.14 0.29
C PHE A 45 15.53 -6.41 1.70
N THR A 46 15.36 -5.36 2.49
CA THR A 46 14.82 -5.46 3.85
C THR A 46 13.40 -6.02 3.83
N VAL A 47 12.55 -5.54 2.92
CA VAL A 47 11.17 -6.03 2.78
C VAL A 47 11.15 -7.50 2.36
N ARG A 48 12.01 -7.90 1.43
CA ARG A 48 12.15 -9.31 1.02
C ARG A 48 12.53 -10.20 2.19
N GLU A 49 13.45 -9.74 3.04
CA GLU A 49 13.86 -10.48 4.23
C GLU A 49 12.70 -10.63 5.21
N TRP A 50 11.89 -9.58 5.39
CA TRP A 50 10.70 -9.67 6.23
C TRP A 50 9.72 -10.72 5.71
N CYS A 51 9.53 -10.79 4.40
CA CYS A 51 8.67 -11.80 3.79
C CYS A 51 9.23 -13.20 3.99
N ARG A 52 10.54 -13.38 3.75
CA ARG A 52 11.22 -14.66 3.89
C ARG A 52 11.19 -15.17 5.32
N LEU A 53 11.37 -14.30 6.29
CA LEU A 53 11.42 -14.64 7.72
C LEU A 53 10.04 -14.74 8.37
N GLY A 54 8.97 -14.45 7.63
CA GLY A 54 7.61 -14.46 8.18
C GLY A 54 7.28 -13.29 9.08
N ARG A 55 8.08 -12.22 9.04
CA ARG A 55 7.82 -11.02 9.83
C ARG A 55 6.77 -10.12 9.18
N MET A 56 6.49 -10.33 7.91
CA MET A 56 5.41 -9.72 7.16
C MET A 56 4.73 -10.84 6.37
N ARG A 57 3.42 -10.93 6.45
CA ARG A 57 2.67 -11.96 5.73
C ARG A 57 2.67 -11.65 4.25
N ALA A 58 3.17 -12.58 3.46
CA ALA A 58 3.29 -12.41 2.03
C ALA A 58 3.04 -13.74 1.34
N GLU A 59 2.70 -13.68 0.06
CA GLU A 59 2.54 -14.87 -0.77
C GLU A 59 3.51 -14.78 -1.93
N LYS A 60 3.96 -15.94 -2.42
CA LYS A 60 4.72 -16.01 -3.67
C LYS A 60 3.76 -16.25 -4.82
N ARG A 61 3.84 -15.39 -5.82
CA ARG A 61 3.01 -15.50 -7.02
C ARG A 61 3.88 -15.33 -8.25
N MET A 62 3.52 -16.05 -9.30
CA MET A 62 4.16 -15.86 -10.61
C MET A 62 3.66 -14.54 -11.19
N SER A 63 4.60 -13.64 -11.48
CA SER A 63 4.26 -12.45 -12.25
C SER A 63 4.31 -12.81 -13.73
N GLY A 64 3.46 -12.19 -14.55
CA GLY A 64 3.39 -12.46 -15.98
C GLY A 64 4.67 -12.13 -16.75
N ARG A 65 5.70 -11.63 -16.10
CA ARG A 65 6.96 -11.22 -16.72
C ARG A 65 8.18 -11.97 -16.22
N GLY A 66 8.03 -12.88 -15.26
CA GLY A 66 9.18 -13.55 -14.66
C GLY A 66 9.05 -15.05 -14.69
N ALA A 67 10.19 -15.73 -14.77
CA ALA A 67 10.27 -17.19 -14.67
C ALA A 67 10.21 -17.67 -13.21
N PHE A 68 10.31 -16.76 -12.24
CA PHE A 68 10.35 -17.09 -10.81
C PHE A 68 9.23 -16.39 -10.05
N PRO A 69 8.67 -17.08 -9.03
CA PRO A 69 7.65 -16.43 -8.19
C PRO A 69 8.28 -15.28 -7.39
N ALA A 70 7.51 -14.23 -7.22
CA ALA A 70 7.90 -13.05 -6.44
C ALA A 70 6.97 -12.88 -5.26
N TRP A 71 7.48 -12.29 -4.18
CA TRP A 71 6.67 -11.96 -3.01
C TRP A 71 5.67 -10.86 -3.35
N VAL A 72 4.43 -11.05 -2.93
CA VAL A 72 3.39 -10.02 -2.98
C VAL A 72 2.75 -9.89 -1.60
N ILE A 73 2.42 -8.66 -1.23
CA ILE A 73 1.87 -8.33 0.08
C ILE A 73 0.47 -7.74 -0.13
N SER A 74 -0.53 -8.23 0.61
CA SER A 74 -1.88 -7.70 0.50
C SER A 74 -1.98 -6.30 1.09
N HIS A 75 -2.95 -5.53 0.60
CA HIS A 75 -3.27 -4.24 1.18
C HIS A 75 -3.62 -4.36 2.67
N HIS A 76 -4.34 -5.41 3.04
CA HIS A 76 -4.70 -5.69 4.42
C HIS A 76 -3.44 -5.86 5.30
N GLU A 77 -2.43 -6.58 4.81
CA GLU A 77 -1.18 -6.78 5.55
C GLU A 77 -0.39 -5.47 5.66
N LEU A 78 -0.38 -4.64 4.63
CA LEU A 78 0.25 -3.32 4.71
C LEU A 78 -0.37 -2.49 5.83
N LEU A 79 -1.70 -2.47 5.93
CA LEU A 79 -2.40 -1.76 7.00
C LEU A 79 -2.09 -2.34 8.37
N ARG A 80 -2.03 -3.68 8.48
CA ARG A 80 -1.65 -4.33 9.73
C ARG A 80 -0.24 -3.92 10.16
N TYR A 81 0.72 -3.93 9.23
CA TYR A 81 2.09 -3.52 9.50
C TYR A 81 2.16 -2.07 10.00
N GLN A 82 1.40 -1.19 9.37
CA GLN A 82 1.37 0.22 9.75
C GLN A 82 0.81 0.44 11.16
N ARG A 83 -0.10 -0.44 11.60
CA ARG A 83 -0.69 -0.37 12.94
C ARG A 83 0.16 -1.07 14.00
N GLU A 84 0.67 -2.24 13.69
CA GLU A 84 1.23 -3.17 14.68
C GLU A 84 2.73 -3.42 14.51
N GLY A 85 3.30 -3.03 13.39
CA GLY A 85 4.70 -3.30 13.09
C GLY A 85 4.94 -4.73 12.60
N LEU A 86 6.18 -5.16 12.67
CA LEU A 86 6.58 -6.49 12.21
C LEU A 86 6.11 -7.59 13.15
N LEU A 87 5.81 -8.75 12.57
CA LEU A 87 5.52 -9.95 13.34
C LEU A 87 6.80 -10.46 14.01
N PRO A 88 6.68 -11.14 15.18
CA PRO A 88 7.86 -11.68 15.85
C PRO A 88 8.52 -12.77 15.01
N LEU A 89 9.83 -12.91 15.16
CA LEU A 89 10.59 -14.00 14.56
C LEU A 89 10.16 -15.32 15.19
N ARG A 90 9.97 -16.33 14.33
CA ARG A 90 9.64 -17.68 14.77
C ARG A 90 10.89 -18.52 14.99
#